data_cc71c443bdf7cee8c9094dd23c7af44c
#
_entry.id   cc71c443bdf7cee8c9094dd23c7af44c
#
_cell.length_a   1.000
_cell.length_b   1.000
_cell.length_c   1.000
_cell.angle_alpha   90.00
_cell.angle_beta   90.00
_cell.angle_gamma   90.00
#
_symmetry.space_group_name_H-M   'P 1'
#
loop_
_entity.id
_entity.type
_entity.pdbx_description
1 polymer ?
#
loop_
_entity_poly.entity_id
_entity_poly.type
_entity_poly.pdbx_seq_one_letter_code
_entity_poly.pdbx_strand_id
1 'polypeptide(L)'
;MRKHPQIVIGVLLIALFICIAITAPLLAPNDPNATNLALKNAPPSAEYPLGCDQMGRCELSRLIYGARYSLSLTVPVLIVLAAIALFIGCYTSYKSGLIDEVIRLLCDIFMAFPLLVIAMSLV
;
A
#
# COMPACT_ATOMS: atom_id res chain seq x y z
N MET A 1 -14.06 26.12 17.45
CA MET A 1 -13.32 24.90 16.98
C MET A 1 -13.62 24.71 15.50
N ARG A 2 -12.65 24.97 14.61
CA ARG A 2 -12.82 24.74 13.17
C ARG A 2 -12.91 23.22 12.94
N LYS A 3 -14.07 22.73 12.58
CA LYS A 3 -14.24 21.34 12.15
C LYS A 3 -13.47 21.19 10.84
N HIS A 4 -12.44 20.36 10.84
CA HIS A 4 -11.68 20.02 9.62
C HIS A 4 -12.34 18.79 8.96
N PRO A 5 -13.32 18.98 8.06
CA PRO A 5 -14.06 17.85 7.47
C PRO A 5 -13.14 16.92 6.67
N GLN A 6 -12.06 17.46 6.13
CA GLN A 6 -11.05 16.69 5.39
C GLN A 6 -10.36 15.61 6.25
N ILE A 7 -10.05 15.91 7.52
CA ILE A 7 -9.44 14.96 8.45
C ILE A 7 -10.43 13.83 8.77
N VAL A 8 -11.70 14.19 9.01
CA VAL A 8 -12.74 13.21 9.31
C VAL A 8 -12.94 12.26 8.12
N ILE A 9 -13.02 12.79 6.90
CA ILE A 9 -13.16 11.99 5.68
C ILE A 9 -11.94 11.07 5.51
N GLY A 10 -10.72 11.58 5.70
CA GLY A 10 -9.49 10.78 5.59
C GLY A 10 -9.45 9.62 6.60
N VAL A 11 -9.77 9.89 7.87
CA VAL A 11 -9.83 8.85 8.91
C VAL A 11 -10.90 7.82 8.59
N LEU A 12 -12.06 8.24 8.08
CA LEU A 12 -13.17 7.35 7.74
C LEU A 12 -12.80 6.42 6.57
N LEU A 13 -12.11 6.94 5.55
CA LEU A 13 -11.61 6.16 4.43
C LEU A 13 -10.56 5.13 4.87
N ILE A 14 -9.62 5.54 5.72
CA ILE A 14 -8.61 4.62 6.26
C ILE A 14 -9.27 3.52 7.09
N ALA A 15 -10.20 3.88 7.97
CA ALA A 15 -10.94 2.92 8.78
C ALA A 15 -11.72 1.93 7.91
N LEU A 16 -12.38 2.40 6.85
CA LEU A 16 -13.08 1.56 5.89
C LEU A 16 -12.14 0.56 5.22
N PHE A 17 -10.96 1.02 4.76
CA PHE A 17 -9.96 0.16 4.12
C PHE A 17 -9.44 -0.92 5.07
N ILE A 18 -9.17 -0.55 6.33
CA ILE A 18 -8.74 -1.50 7.36
C ILE A 18 -9.85 -2.52 7.65
N CYS A 19 -11.10 -2.09 7.76
CA CYS A 19 -12.23 -2.99 7.96
C CYS A 19 -12.35 -4.00 6.82
N ILE A 20 -12.28 -3.55 5.56
CA ILE A 20 -12.31 -4.44 4.38
C ILE A 20 -11.16 -5.45 4.44
N ALA A 21 -9.95 -5.02 4.78
CA ALA A 21 -8.79 -5.91 4.84
C ALA A 21 -8.91 -6.97 5.95
N ILE A 22 -9.45 -6.61 7.11
CA ILE A 22 -9.67 -7.56 8.23
C ILE A 22 -10.79 -8.55 7.89
N THR A 23 -11.89 -8.04 7.34
CA THR A 23 -13.08 -8.84 7.01
C THR A 23 -12.99 -9.51 5.64
N ALA A 24 -11.88 -9.40 4.94
CA ALA A 24 -11.68 -9.97 3.60
C ALA A 24 -12.10 -11.46 3.49
N PRO A 25 -11.77 -12.36 4.44
CA PRO A 25 -12.19 -13.76 4.36
C PRO A 25 -13.71 -13.97 4.46
N LEU A 26 -14.44 -13.01 5.03
CA LEU A 26 -15.90 -13.06 5.15
C LEU A 26 -16.62 -12.37 4.00
N LEU A 27 -15.97 -11.37 3.40
CA LEU A 27 -16.54 -10.56 2.32
C LEU A 27 -16.30 -11.16 0.94
N ALA A 28 -15.25 -11.97 0.77
CA ALA A 28 -14.92 -12.55 -0.52
C ALA A 28 -15.89 -13.70 -0.83
N PRO A 29 -16.65 -13.63 -1.94
CA PRO A 29 -17.60 -14.69 -2.30
C PRO A 29 -16.91 -16.00 -2.70
N ASN A 30 -15.71 -15.92 -3.25
CA ASN A 30 -14.96 -17.06 -3.76
C ASN A 30 -13.50 -17.03 -3.30
N ASP A 31 -12.80 -18.14 -3.39
CA ASP A 31 -11.34 -18.18 -3.14
C ASP A 31 -10.61 -17.32 -4.20
N PRO A 32 -9.82 -16.30 -3.81
CA PRO A 32 -9.11 -15.41 -4.73
C PRO A 32 -8.05 -16.12 -5.57
N ASN A 33 -7.61 -17.31 -5.18
CA ASN A 33 -6.56 -18.08 -5.86
C ASN A 33 -7.11 -19.26 -6.68
N ALA A 34 -8.39 -19.61 -6.52
CA ALA A 34 -8.99 -20.70 -7.28
C ALA A 34 -9.04 -20.35 -8.76
N THR A 35 -8.34 -21.14 -9.59
CA THR A 35 -8.28 -20.97 -11.05
C THR A 35 -9.27 -21.88 -11.75
N ASN A 36 -10.05 -21.35 -12.68
CA ASN A 36 -10.96 -22.11 -13.52
C ASN A 36 -10.90 -21.61 -14.96
N LEU A 37 -10.10 -22.25 -15.80
CA LEU A 37 -9.89 -21.83 -17.18
C LEU A 37 -11.17 -21.82 -18.04
N ALA A 38 -12.20 -22.56 -17.64
CA ALA A 38 -13.49 -22.52 -18.32
C ALA A 38 -14.21 -21.17 -18.14
N LEU A 39 -13.87 -20.44 -17.07
CA LEU A 39 -14.42 -19.11 -16.75
C LEU A 39 -13.47 -17.97 -17.15
N LYS A 40 -12.49 -18.24 -18.01
CA LYS A 40 -11.56 -17.21 -18.50
C LYS A 40 -12.29 -16.02 -19.09
N ASN A 41 -12.04 -14.81 -18.53
CA ASN A 41 -12.69 -13.58 -18.94
C ASN A 41 -14.22 -13.63 -18.90
N ALA A 42 -14.81 -14.45 -18.03
CA ALA A 42 -16.25 -14.52 -17.88
C ALA A 42 -16.82 -13.16 -17.44
N PRO A 43 -17.95 -12.73 -18.03
CA PRO A 43 -18.60 -11.48 -17.68
C PRO A 43 -19.17 -11.52 -16.25
N PRO A 44 -19.52 -10.37 -15.66
CA PRO A 44 -20.18 -10.29 -14.38
C PRO A 44 -21.44 -11.17 -14.31
N SER A 45 -21.58 -11.91 -13.20
CA SER A 45 -22.71 -12.80 -12.91
C SER A 45 -23.06 -12.76 -11.43
N ALA A 46 -24.17 -13.42 -11.04
CA ALA A 46 -24.55 -13.50 -9.63
C ALA A 46 -23.50 -14.20 -8.76
N GLU A 47 -22.77 -15.17 -9.30
CA GLU A 47 -21.70 -15.90 -8.62
C GLU A 47 -20.36 -15.16 -8.68
N TYR A 48 -20.11 -14.39 -9.75
CA TYR A 48 -18.90 -13.59 -9.98
C TYR A 48 -19.27 -12.13 -10.26
N PRO A 49 -19.55 -11.31 -9.22
CA PRO A 49 -20.15 -9.96 -9.39
C PRO A 49 -19.33 -8.99 -10.26
N LEU A 50 -18.00 -9.12 -10.28
CA LEU A 50 -17.11 -8.37 -11.18
C LEU A 50 -16.57 -9.21 -12.34
N GLY A 51 -17.05 -10.45 -12.50
CA GLY A 51 -16.53 -11.39 -13.48
C GLY A 51 -15.26 -12.08 -13.05
N CYS A 52 -14.56 -12.70 -14.03
CA CYS A 52 -13.35 -13.46 -13.81
C CYS A 52 -12.20 -12.92 -14.66
N ASP A 53 -10.97 -13.08 -14.16
CA ASP A 53 -9.74 -12.67 -14.83
C ASP A 53 -9.32 -13.66 -15.96
N GLN A 54 -8.13 -13.43 -16.52
CA GLN A 54 -7.56 -14.29 -17.58
C GLN A 54 -7.30 -15.74 -17.16
N MET A 55 -7.25 -16.02 -15.85
CA MET A 55 -7.09 -17.35 -15.27
C MET A 55 -8.41 -17.91 -14.72
N GLY A 56 -9.53 -17.22 -14.93
CA GLY A 56 -10.85 -17.60 -14.44
C GLY A 56 -11.01 -17.45 -12.93
N ARG A 57 -10.23 -16.58 -12.28
CA ARG A 57 -10.31 -16.28 -10.84
C ARG A 57 -11.30 -15.13 -10.61
N CYS A 58 -12.01 -15.18 -9.50
CA CYS A 58 -12.97 -14.13 -9.12
C CYS A 58 -12.30 -12.77 -8.91
N GLU A 59 -12.62 -11.79 -9.76
CA GLU A 59 -12.05 -10.45 -9.72
C GLU A 59 -12.38 -9.71 -8.41
N LEU A 60 -13.64 -9.81 -7.94
CA LEU A 60 -14.07 -9.19 -6.68
C LEU A 60 -13.31 -9.76 -5.47
N SER A 61 -13.19 -11.08 -5.38
CA SER A 61 -12.43 -11.71 -4.29
C SER A 61 -10.98 -11.28 -4.28
N ARG A 62 -10.36 -11.18 -5.45
CA ARG A 62 -8.98 -10.72 -5.60
C ARG A 62 -8.81 -9.25 -5.20
N LEU A 63 -9.77 -8.39 -5.53
CA LEU A 63 -9.75 -6.98 -5.14
C LEU A 63 -9.83 -6.83 -3.62
N ILE A 64 -10.73 -7.56 -2.96
CA ILE A 64 -10.89 -7.54 -1.51
C ILE A 64 -9.63 -8.06 -0.80
N TYR A 65 -9.10 -9.19 -1.24
CA TYR A 65 -7.84 -9.73 -0.68
C TYR A 65 -6.63 -8.87 -1.03
N GLY A 66 -6.65 -8.18 -2.18
CA GLY A 66 -5.61 -7.20 -2.56
C GLY A 66 -5.43 -6.10 -1.52
N ALA A 67 -6.52 -5.58 -0.95
CA ALA A 67 -6.47 -4.62 0.15
C ALA A 67 -5.74 -5.20 1.38
N ARG A 68 -6.03 -6.44 1.74
CA ARG A 68 -5.37 -7.15 2.85
C ARG A 68 -3.88 -7.35 2.60
N TYR A 69 -3.49 -7.84 1.40
CA TYR A 69 -2.08 -8.02 1.05
C TYR A 69 -1.33 -6.69 1.01
N SER A 70 -1.90 -5.66 0.42
CA SER A 70 -1.29 -4.33 0.38
C SER A 70 -1.02 -3.78 1.78
N LEU A 71 -1.99 -3.83 2.69
CA LEU A 71 -1.81 -3.38 4.07
C LEU A 71 -0.81 -4.23 4.85
N SER A 72 -0.85 -5.55 4.68
CA SER A 72 0.06 -6.46 5.39
C SER A 72 1.53 -6.27 5.01
N LEU A 73 1.81 -5.80 3.80
CA LEU A 73 3.15 -5.47 3.33
C LEU A 73 3.54 -4.04 3.65
N THR A 74 2.63 -3.09 3.41
CA THR A 74 2.94 -1.65 3.53
C THR A 74 3.12 -1.22 4.98
N VAL A 75 2.27 -1.70 5.90
CA VAL A 75 2.32 -1.27 7.31
C VAL A 75 3.64 -1.65 8.00
N PRO A 76 4.13 -2.91 7.93
CA PRO A 76 5.43 -3.26 8.50
C PRO A 76 6.59 -2.47 7.89
N VAL A 77 6.59 -2.29 6.56
CA VAL A 77 7.62 -1.51 5.88
C VAL A 77 7.63 -0.07 6.35
N LEU A 78 6.45 0.57 6.47
CA LEU A 78 6.35 1.94 6.99
C LEU A 78 6.84 2.05 8.43
N ILE A 79 6.54 1.08 9.30
CA ILE A 79 7.01 1.07 10.69
C ILE A 79 8.54 1.01 10.72
N VAL A 80 9.14 0.11 9.95
CA VAL A 80 10.61 -0.03 9.89
C VAL A 80 11.25 1.25 9.34
N LEU A 81 10.73 1.79 8.24
CA LEU A 81 11.25 3.04 7.66
C LEU A 81 11.12 4.21 8.63
N ALA A 82 9.98 4.34 9.31
CA ALA A 82 9.76 5.39 10.30
C ALA A 82 10.74 5.27 11.48
N ALA A 83 10.96 4.05 11.97
CA ALA A 83 11.91 3.81 13.06
C ALA A 83 13.33 4.20 12.66
N ILE A 84 13.77 3.80 11.45
CA ILE A 84 15.09 4.16 10.92
C ILE A 84 15.22 5.68 10.74
N ALA A 85 14.22 6.32 10.14
CA ALA A 85 14.21 7.75 9.91
C ALA A 85 14.26 8.55 11.23
N LEU A 86 13.46 8.12 12.22
CA LEU A 86 13.47 8.74 13.56
C LEU A 86 14.83 8.55 14.25
N PHE A 87 15.40 7.35 14.19
CA PHE A 87 16.71 7.08 14.80
C PHE A 87 17.79 7.94 14.17
N ILE A 88 17.88 7.96 12.84
CA ILE A 88 18.87 8.77 12.13
C ILE A 88 18.62 10.25 12.39
N GLY A 89 17.39 10.75 12.26
CA GLY A 89 17.05 12.15 12.47
C GLY A 89 17.33 12.63 13.89
N CYS A 90 17.00 11.85 14.92
CA CYS A 90 17.31 12.18 16.30
C CYS A 90 18.82 12.17 16.56
N TYR A 91 19.54 11.18 16.02
CA TYR A 91 20.99 11.06 16.20
C TYR A 91 21.74 12.23 15.56
N THR A 92 21.38 12.60 14.34
CA THR A 92 22.01 13.72 13.62
C THR A 92 21.71 15.06 14.26
N SER A 93 20.45 15.28 14.68
CA SER A 93 20.07 16.50 15.39
C SER A 93 20.78 16.66 16.74
N TYR A 94 21.02 15.54 17.45
CA TYR A 94 21.75 15.57 18.74
C TYR A 94 23.24 15.86 18.56
N LYS A 95 23.87 15.26 17.55
CA LYS A 95 25.31 15.38 17.33
C LYS A 95 25.73 16.68 16.65
N SER A 96 24.85 17.34 15.90
CA SER A 96 25.09 18.54 15.08
C SER A 96 26.54 18.68 14.54
N GLY A 97 26.74 19.14 13.34
CA GLY A 97 28.08 19.29 12.73
C GLY A 97 28.19 18.52 11.41
N LEU A 98 29.38 18.05 11.06
CA LEU A 98 29.69 17.42 9.77
C LEU A 98 28.77 16.23 9.43
N ILE A 99 28.37 15.45 10.42
CA ILE A 99 27.49 14.28 10.21
C ILE A 99 26.10 14.73 9.72
N ASP A 100 25.53 15.75 10.35
CA ASP A 100 24.24 16.32 9.94
C ASP A 100 24.32 16.91 8.53
N GLU A 101 25.39 17.63 8.22
CA GLU A 101 25.62 18.24 6.91
C GLU A 101 25.75 17.19 5.79
N VAL A 102 26.51 16.11 6.05
CA VAL A 102 26.65 15.00 5.07
C VAL A 102 25.34 14.28 4.86
N ILE A 103 24.56 14.00 5.91
CA ILE A 103 23.27 13.32 5.76
C ILE A 103 22.27 14.21 5.02
N ARG A 104 22.23 15.50 5.30
CA ARG A 104 21.39 16.45 4.53
C ARG A 104 21.80 16.48 3.06
N LEU A 105 23.07 16.58 2.77
CA LEU A 105 23.58 16.56 1.39
C LEU A 105 23.17 15.27 0.66
N LEU A 106 23.27 14.12 1.31
CA LEU A 106 22.82 12.85 0.73
C LEU A 106 21.32 12.86 0.46
N CYS A 107 20.51 13.33 1.41
CA CYS A 107 19.05 13.46 1.21
C CYS A 107 18.72 14.39 0.04
N ASP A 108 19.41 15.53 -0.08
CA ASP A 108 19.21 16.49 -1.16
C ASP A 108 19.58 15.89 -2.52
N ILE A 109 20.68 15.14 -2.59
CA ILE A 109 21.07 14.41 -3.81
C ILE A 109 20.00 13.39 -4.21
N PHE A 110 19.51 12.56 -3.28
CA PHE A 110 18.49 11.58 -3.58
C PHE A 110 17.15 12.22 -3.96
N MET A 111 16.77 13.35 -3.35
CA MET A 111 15.57 14.10 -3.70
C MET A 111 15.68 14.85 -5.03
N ALA A 112 16.91 15.24 -5.44
CA ALA A 112 17.15 15.89 -6.73
C ALA A 112 16.92 14.96 -7.93
N PHE A 113 17.05 13.62 -7.72
CA PHE A 113 16.79 12.65 -8.78
C PHE A 113 15.32 12.22 -8.79
N PRO A 114 14.59 12.40 -9.89
CA PRO A 114 13.23 11.88 -10.00
C PRO A 114 13.23 10.35 -9.79
N LEU A 115 12.44 9.87 -8.85
CA LEU A 115 12.35 8.44 -8.51
C LEU A 115 12.11 7.54 -9.74
N LEU A 116 11.37 8.07 -10.73
CA LEU A 116 11.13 7.42 -12.02
C LEU A 116 12.42 7.16 -12.80
N VAL A 117 13.38 8.11 -12.79
CA VAL A 117 14.66 7.94 -13.51
C VAL A 117 15.50 6.84 -12.87
N ILE A 118 15.53 6.79 -11.54
CA ILE A 118 16.22 5.72 -10.81
C ILE A 118 15.55 4.36 -11.10
N ALA A 119 14.23 4.30 -11.06
CA ALA A 119 13.50 3.07 -11.34
C ALA A 119 13.74 2.57 -12.77
N MET A 120 13.78 3.48 -13.76
CA MET A 120 14.05 3.12 -15.17
C MET A 120 15.51 2.71 -15.41
N SER A 121 16.46 3.16 -14.61
CA SER A 121 17.88 2.77 -14.74
C SER A 121 18.20 1.40 -14.13
N LEU A 122 17.30 0.85 -13.30
CA LEU A 122 17.44 -0.45 -12.63
C LEU A 122 16.75 -1.60 -13.40
N VAL A 123 16.02 -1.29 -14.46
CA VAL A 123 15.34 -2.26 -15.35
C VAL A 123 16.13 -2.43 -16.64
#